data_dbb39c7bef09d4194c985b08380cce70
#
_entry.id   dbb39c7bef09d4194c985b08380cce70
#
_cell.length_a   1.000
_cell.length_b   1.000
_cell.length_c   1.000
_cell.angle_alpha   90.00
_cell.angle_beta   90.00
_cell.angle_gamma   90.00
#
_symmetry.space_group_name_H-M   'P 1'
#
loop_
_entity.id
_entity.type
_entity.pdbx_description
1 polymer ?
#
loop_
_entity_poly.entity_id
_entity_poly.type
_entity_poly.pdbx_seq_one_letter_code
_entity_poly.pdbx_strand_id
1 'polypeptide(L)'
;TNFAATPVAHPILANLTLIGNGGSKQGVRLRAGTQVELYNTLITGKGQPLTVETTETETALKEGVSKLEYVAISKTLSSKEGIYTNDMFAAATGNLTAQNFTWENLYEGTIDGGKDLSADSFFTKAEYKGAVKTGDNWTSGNWIKQ
;
A
#
# COMPACT_ATOMS: atom_id res chain seq x y z
N THR A 1 -19.89 -18.28 -0.31
CA THR A 1 -19.51 -17.06 -1.04
C THR A 1 -18.55 -17.43 -2.16
N ASN A 2 -18.81 -17.00 -3.39
CA ASN A 2 -17.95 -17.25 -4.53
C ASN A 2 -17.00 -16.05 -4.72
N PHE A 3 -15.76 -16.17 -4.27
CA PHE A 3 -14.75 -15.12 -4.38
C PHE A 3 -14.09 -15.06 -5.79
N ALA A 4 -14.40 -16.03 -6.65
CA ALA A 4 -13.96 -16.04 -8.05
C ALA A 4 -15.04 -15.51 -9.03
N ALA A 5 -16.13 -14.94 -8.50
CA ALA A 5 -17.19 -14.40 -9.34
C ALA A 5 -16.70 -13.18 -10.15
N THR A 6 -17.12 -13.11 -11.40
CA THR A 6 -16.78 -12.02 -12.33
C THR A 6 -17.98 -11.10 -12.57
N PRO A 7 -17.79 -9.82 -12.87
CA PRO A 7 -16.50 -9.10 -12.93
C PRO A 7 -15.89 -8.84 -11.55
N VAL A 8 -14.56 -8.84 -11.46
CA VAL A 8 -13.81 -8.49 -10.26
C VAL A 8 -13.34 -7.04 -10.37
N ALA A 9 -13.53 -6.25 -9.31
CA ALA A 9 -12.94 -4.92 -9.25
C ALA A 9 -11.42 -5.01 -9.15
N HIS A 10 -10.70 -4.21 -9.94
CA HIS A 10 -9.25 -4.19 -10.01
C HIS A 10 -8.74 -2.74 -10.06
N PRO A 11 -8.86 -1.97 -8.95
CA PRO A 11 -8.40 -0.59 -8.90
C PRO A 11 -6.88 -0.49 -8.95
N ILE A 12 -6.39 0.58 -9.58
CA ILE A 12 -4.99 1.03 -9.49
C ILE A 12 -4.95 2.20 -8.51
N LEU A 13 -4.20 2.05 -7.43
CA LEU A 13 -4.07 3.02 -6.35
C LEU A 13 -2.60 3.43 -6.19
N ALA A 14 -2.34 4.72 -6.04
CA ALA A 14 -0.98 5.21 -5.88
C ALA A 14 -0.87 6.37 -4.89
N ASN A 15 0.33 6.53 -4.33
CA ASN A 15 0.72 7.64 -3.46
C ASN A 15 -0.23 7.84 -2.26
N LEU A 16 -0.45 6.76 -1.52
CA LEU A 16 -1.23 6.77 -0.28
C LEU A 16 -0.31 6.81 0.95
N THR A 17 -0.78 7.49 1.99
CA THR A 17 -0.21 7.41 3.35
C THR A 17 -1.32 6.97 4.30
N LEU A 18 -1.19 5.75 4.84
CA LEU A 18 -2.19 5.11 5.69
C LEU A 18 -1.64 4.99 7.12
N ILE A 19 -2.15 5.83 8.00
CA ILE A 19 -1.70 5.91 9.40
C ILE A 19 -2.80 5.39 10.31
N GLY A 20 -2.55 4.26 10.94
CA GLY A 20 -3.47 3.69 11.92
C GLY A 20 -3.33 4.35 13.30
N ASN A 21 -4.34 4.17 14.14
CA ASN A 21 -4.41 4.72 15.50
C ASN A 21 -3.79 3.80 16.58
N GLY A 22 -2.88 2.91 16.23
CA GLY A 22 -2.31 1.91 17.13
C GLY A 22 -3.13 0.61 17.19
N GLY A 23 -2.77 -0.26 18.14
CA GLY A 23 -3.46 -1.53 18.39
C GLY A 23 -3.00 -2.69 17.48
N SER A 24 -3.47 -3.89 17.83
CA SER A 24 -3.04 -5.17 17.21
C SER A 24 -3.78 -5.53 15.92
N LYS A 25 -4.80 -4.75 15.54
CA LYS A 25 -5.65 -5.03 14.37
C LYS A 25 -4.93 -4.70 13.05
N GLN A 26 -5.57 -5.08 11.95
CA GLN A 26 -5.10 -4.82 10.60
C GLN A 26 -5.22 -3.33 10.23
N GLY A 27 -4.26 -2.85 9.45
CA GLY A 27 -4.34 -1.58 8.73
C GLY A 27 -5.06 -1.77 7.40
N VAL A 28 -4.32 -2.14 6.36
CA VAL A 28 -4.88 -2.59 5.09
C VAL A 28 -5.15 -4.08 5.16
N ARG A 29 -6.31 -4.49 4.66
CA ARG A 29 -6.72 -5.88 4.60
C ARG A 29 -7.25 -6.22 3.22
N LEU A 30 -6.52 -7.03 2.48
CA LEU A 30 -6.93 -7.55 1.17
C LEU A 30 -7.48 -8.96 1.36
N ARG A 31 -8.72 -9.23 0.92
CA ARG A 31 -9.39 -10.51 1.17
C ARG A 31 -10.52 -10.75 0.16
N ALA A 32 -11.09 -11.95 0.21
CA ALA A 32 -12.32 -12.31 -0.50
C ALA A 32 -12.23 -12.15 -2.02
N GLY A 33 -11.08 -12.51 -2.60
CA GLY A 33 -10.84 -12.41 -4.04
C GLY A 33 -10.54 -11.00 -4.54
N THR A 34 -10.28 -10.04 -3.64
CA THR A 34 -9.88 -8.67 -4.03
C THR A 34 -8.68 -8.71 -4.96
N GLN A 35 -8.78 -8.00 -6.09
CA GLN A 35 -7.66 -7.67 -6.96
C GLN A 35 -7.35 -6.19 -6.84
N VAL A 36 -6.06 -5.83 -6.89
CA VAL A 36 -5.59 -4.45 -6.75
C VAL A 36 -4.19 -4.29 -7.30
N GLU A 37 -3.89 -3.15 -7.89
CA GLU A 37 -2.52 -2.68 -8.06
C GLU A 37 -2.29 -1.52 -7.09
N LEU A 38 -1.39 -1.70 -6.11
CA LEU A 38 -1.05 -0.69 -5.10
C LEU A 38 0.40 -0.29 -5.24
N TYR A 39 0.62 1.00 -5.46
CA TYR A 39 1.93 1.59 -5.70
C TYR A 39 2.23 2.76 -4.76
N ASN A 40 3.50 3.05 -4.55
CA ASN A 40 3.96 4.30 -3.91
C ASN A 40 3.28 4.60 -2.55
N THR A 41 3.06 3.59 -1.72
CA THR A 41 2.21 3.70 -0.53
C THR A 41 3.00 3.47 0.75
N LEU A 42 2.71 4.26 1.78
CA LEU A 42 3.19 4.07 3.16
C LEU A 42 2.05 3.54 4.03
N ILE A 43 2.32 2.48 4.82
CA ILE A 43 1.33 1.88 5.73
C ILE A 43 1.93 1.68 7.12
N THR A 44 1.36 2.33 8.12
CA THR A 44 1.87 2.28 9.51
C THR A 44 0.77 2.38 10.56
N GLY A 45 1.17 2.35 11.83
CA GLY A 45 0.30 2.63 12.98
C GLY A 45 -0.66 1.50 13.34
N LYS A 46 -0.45 0.28 12.85
CA LYS A 46 -1.21 -0.92 13.26
C LYS A 46 -0.28 -2.09 13.55
N GLY A 47 -0.73 -3.01 14.40
CA GLY A 47 -0.01 -4.24 14.74
C GLY A 47 0.24 -5.13 13.52
N GLN A 48 -0.68 -5.13 12.57
CA GLN A 48 -0.59 -5.79 11.27
C GLN A 48 -0.86 -4.73 10.18
N PRO A 49 0.14 -3.97 9.72
CA PRO A 49 -0.09 -2.87 8.80
C PRO A 49 -0.70 -3.33 7.47
N LEU A 50 -0.27 -4.47 6.95
CA LEU A 50 -0.77 -5.05 5.70
C LEU A 50 -1.05 -6.54 5.90
N THR A 51 -2.28 -6.96 5.63
CA THR A 51 -2.72 -8.35 5.73
C THR A 51 -3.35 -8.79 4.41
N VAL A 52 -2.98 -9.98 3.96
CA VAL A 52 -3.58 -10.67 2.82
C VAL A 52 -4.24 -11.96 3.30
N GLU A 53 -5.45 -12.24 2.81
CA GLU A 53 -6.31 -13.34 3.25
C GLU A 53 -7.08 -13.92 2.08
N THR A 54 -7.44 -15.18 2.21
CA THR A 54 -8.13 -16.02 1.23
C THR A 54 -7.24 -16.44 0.06
N THR A 55 -7.40 -17.70 -0.31
CA THR A 55 -6.62 -18.35 -1.37
C THR A 55 -6.63 -17.55 -2.66
N GLU A 56 -7.80 -17.05 -3.08
CA GLU A 56 -7.96 -16.31 -4.32
C GLU A 56 -7.19 -14.99 -4.32
N THR A 57 -7.23 -14.24 -3.21
CA THR A 57 -6.51 -12.97 -3.07
C THR A 57 -5.00 -13.18 -3.09
N GLU A 58 -4.51 -14.14 -2.30
CA GLU A 58 -3.08 -14.42 -2.21
C GLU A 58 -2.53 -15.03 -3.50
N THR A 59 -3.33 -15.86 -4.20
CA THR A 59 -2.98 -16.39 -5.52
C THR A 59 -2.88 -15.28 -6.57
N ALA A 60 -3.83 -14.33 -6.58
CA ALA A 60 -3.78 -13.20 -7.50
C ALA A 60 -2.51 -12.35 -7.32
N LEU A 61 -2.04 -12.17 -6.09
CA LEU A 61 -0.75 -11.51 -5.81
C LEU A 61 0.45 -12.35 -6.26
N LYS A 62 0.44 -13.65 -5.95
CA LYS A 62 1.53 -14.57 -6.33
C LYS A 62 1.70 -14.68 -7.84
N GLU A 63 0.61 -14.69 -8.58
CA GLU A 63 0.59 -14.81 -10.04
C GLU A 63 0.79 -13.45 -10.76
N GLY A 64 0.86 -12.34 -10.02
CA GLY A 64 1.06 -11.01 -10.57
C GLY A 64 -0.18 -10.38 -11.21
N VAL A 65 -1.36 -10.97 -11.02
CA VAL A 65 -2.66 -10.37 -11.38
C VAL A 65 -2.88 -9.13 -10.52
N SER A 66 -2.69 -9.25 -9.19
CA SER A 66 -2.58 -8.12 -8.28
C SER A 66 -1.13 -7.75 -8.05
N LYS A 67 -0.85 -6.47 -7.73
CA LYS A 67 0.51 -5.99 -7.49
C LYS A 67 0.61 -5.16 -6.21
N LEU A 68 1.65 -5.42 -5.46
CA LEU A 68 2.11 -4.59 -4.35
C LEU A 68 3.56 -4.23 -4.63
N GLU A 69 3.79 -3.05 -5.19
CA GLU A 69 5.12 -2.57 -5.57
C GLU A 69 5.36 -1.15 -5.05
N TYR A 70 6.57 -0.85 -4.64
CA TYR A 70 6.91 0.44 -4.03
C TYR A 70 6.05 0.75 -2.80
N VAL A 71 5.73 -0.26 -2.02
CA VAL A 71 4.95 -0.16 -0.78
C VAL A 71 5.89 -0.33 0.41
N ALA A 72 5.87 0.63 1.33
CA ALA A 72 6.65 0.57 2.56
C ALA A 72 5.71 0.36 3.76
N ILE A 73 6.01 -0.64 4.58
CA ILE A 73 5.21 -1.00 5.75
C ILE A 73 6.03 -0.99 7.03
N SER A 74 5.43 -0.60 8.16
CA SER A 74 6.13 -0.46 9.44
C SER A 74 6.48 -1.78 10.12
N LYS A 75 5.93 -2.89 9.66
CA LYS A 75 6.24 -4.25 10.14
C LYS A 75 6.36 -5.19 8.94
N THR A 76 6.10 -6.47 9.14
CA THR A 76 6.02 -7.48 8.08
C THR A 76 4.60 -7.58 7.53
N LEU A 77 4.47 -8.04 6.28
CA LEU A 77 3.19 -8.47 5.72
C LEU A 77 2.68 -9.72 6.47
N SER A 78 1.39 -9.74 6.78
CA SER A 78 0.71 -10.90 7.35
C SER A 78 -0.05 -11.65 6.25
N SER A 79 0.43 -12.83 5.88
CA SER A 79 -0.28 -13.78 5.01
C SER A 79 -1.08 -14.75 5.88
N LYS A 80 -2.34 -14.99 5.56
CA LYS A 80 -3.20 -15.92 6.32
C LYS A 80 -3.20 -17.33 5.75
N GLU A 81 -3.04 -17.46 4.43
CA GLU A 81 -2.99 -18.75 3.74
C GLU A 81 -1.55 -19.22 3.46
N GLY A 82 -0.56 -18.33 3.63
CA GLY A 82 0.85 -18.65 3.36
C GLY A 82 1.17 -18.78 1.87
N ILE A 83 0.32 -18.32 0.98
CA ILE A 83 0.49 -18.40 -0.48
C ILE A 83 1.29 -17.20 -1.00
N TYR A 84 1.01 -15.98 -0.51
CA TYR A 84 1.78 -14.78 -0.77
C TYR A 84 2.46 -14.32 0.52
N THR A 85 3.71 -14.69 0.69
CA THR A 85 4.45 -14.53 1.94
C THR A 85 5.10 -13.15 2.08
N ASN A 86 5.54 -12.82 3.31
CA ASN A 86 6.34 -11.61 3.53
C ASN A 86 7.64 -11.58 2.69
N ASP A 87 8.27 -12.73 2.47
CA ASP A 87 9.48 -12.80 1.66
C ASP A 87 9.19 -12.46 0.19
N MET A 88 8.07 -12.92 -0.34
CA MET A 88 7.61 -12.55 -1.69
C MET A 88 7.30 -11.05 -1.78
N PHE A 89 6.63 -10.49 -0.77
CA PHE A 89 6.39 -9.05 -0.68
C PHE A 89 7.70 -8.26 -0.63
N ALA A 90 8.64 -8.66 0.22
CA ALA A 90 9.93 -7.98 0.38
C ALA A 90 10.81 -8.08 -0.88
N ALA A 91 10.67 -9.15 -1.67
CA ALA A 91 11.37 -9.34 -2.92
C ALA A 91 10.75 -8.56 -4.10
N ALA A 92 9.50 -8.11 -3.98
CA ALA A 92 8.84 -7.34 -5.03
C ALA A 92 9.43 -5.92 -5.14
N THR A 93 9.36 -5.36 -6.34
CA THR A 93 10.05 -4.13 -6.71
C THR A 93 9.72 -2.97 -5.77
N GLY A 94 10.75 -2.40 -5.17
CA GLY A 94 10.67 -1.18 -4.34
C GLY A 94 9.93 -1.33 -3.02
N ASN A 95 9.52 -2.54 -2.62
CA ASN A 95 8.88 -2.77 -1.34
C ASN A 95 9.87 -2.73 -0.17
N LEU A 96 9.40 -2.22 0.97
CA LEU A 96 10.19 -2.11 2.20
C LEU A 96 9.37 -2.62 3.38
N THR A 97 9.98 -3.44 4.22
CA THR A 97 9.38 -3.95 5.47
C THR A 97 10.06 -3.36 6.70
N ALA A 98 9.42 -3.44 7.85
CA ALA A 98 9.95 -3.00 9.14
C ALA A 98 10.47 -1.56 9.16
N GLN A 99 9.81 -0.66 8.42
CA GLN A 99 10.24 0.73 8.31
C GLN A 99 9.81 1.56 9.52
N ASN A 100 10.70 2.42 9.97
CA ASN A 100 10.38 3.49 10.89
C ASN A 100 10.02 4.73 10.07
N PHE A 101 8.80 5.24 10.25
CA PHE A 101 8.36 6.45 9.57
C PHE A 101 8.53 7.64 10.49
N THR A 102 9.07 8.73 9.95
CA THR A 102 9.13 10.04 10.58
C THR A 102 8.24 10.99 9.81
N TRP A 103 7.49 11.81 10.52
CA TRP A 103 6.56 12.76 9.94
C TRP A 103 7.03 14.18 10.26
N GLU A 104 7.13 15.01 9.24
CA GLU A 104 7.23 16.47 9.40
C GLU A 104 5.81 17.00 9.33
N ASN A 105 5.39 17.76 10.34
CA ASN A 105 3.97 18.07 10.50
C ASN A 105 3.10 16.79 10.59
N LEU A 106 1.79 16.91 10.57
CA LEU A 106 0.89 15.80 10.90
C LEU A 106 0.91 14.67 9.86
N TYR A 107 1.19 14.96 8.59
CA TYR A 107 1.04 14.03 7.47
C TYR A 107 2.18 14.06 6.47
N GLU A 108 3.07 15.04 6.60
CA GLU A 108 4.17 15.22 5.66
C GLU A 108 5.27 14.22 5.92
N GLY A 109 5.47 13.33 4.97
CA GLY A 109 6.53 12.34 5.04
C GLY A 109 6.48 11.40 3.84
N THR A 110 7.62 11.23 3.21
CA THR A 110 7.78 10.35 2.05
C THR A 110 9.09 9.57 2.13
N ILE A 111 9.14 8.49 1.36
CA ILE A 111 10.37 7.75 1.08
C ILE A 111 10.64 7.85 -0.42
N ASP A 112 11.83 8.28 -0.78
CA ASP A 112 12.27 8.38 -2.18
C ASP A 112 12.26 7.02 -2.90
N GLY A 113 12.22 7.07 -4.22
CA GLY A 113 12.20 5.88 -5.07
C GLY A 113 10.82 5.25 -5.13
N GLY A 114 9.91 5.90 -5.84
CA GLY A 114 8.61 5.39 -6.24
C GLY A 114 8.58 5.00 -7.70
N LYS A 115 7.46 4.44 -8.14
CA LYS A 115 7.15 4.12 -9.54
C LYS A 115 6.62 5.35 -10.26
N ASP A 116 7.14 5.65 -11.43
CA ASP A 116 6.52 6.59 -12.34
C ASP A 116 5.31 5.93 -13.02
N LEU A 117 4.12 6.46 -12.78
CA LEU A 117 2.87 5.99 -13.35
C LEU A 117 2.34 6.94 -14.45
N SER A 118 3.07 8.00 -14.80
CA SER A 118 2.63 9.02 -15.74
C SER A 118 2.50 8.55 -17.21
N ALA A 119 2.87 7.31 -17.50
CA ALA A 119 2.51 6.67 -18.77
C ALA A 119 1.00 6.51 -18.95
N ASP A 120 0.24 6.38 -17.84
CA ASP A 120 -1.21 6.53 -17.81
C ASP A 120 -1.52 8.00 -17.51
N SER A 121 -2.27 8.66 -18.39
CA SER A 121 -2.60 10.09 -18.29
C SER A 121 -3.45 10.45 -17.04
N PHE A 122 -4.00 9.48 -16.34
CA PHE A 122 -4.67 9.69 -15.05
C PHE A 122 -3.70 10.09 -13.94
N PHE A 123 -2.44 9.62 -14.01
CA PHE A 123 -1.45 9.87 -12.96
C PHE A 123 -0.46 10.95 -13.34
N THR A 124 -0.13 11.83 -12.41
CA THR A 124 1.04 12.70 -12.49
C THR A 124 2.29 11.94 -12.04
N LYS A 125 3.45 12.33 -12.58
CA LYS A 125 4.72 11.77 -12.16
C LYS A 125 4.99 12.04 -10.68
N ALA A 126 5.16 11.00 -9.89
CA ALA A 126 5.43 11.06 -8.45
C ALA A 126 6.30 9.87 -8.03
N GLU A 127 7.62 10.01 -8.19
CA GLU A 127 8.60 8.93 -7.93
C GLU A 127 9.00 8.87 -6.45
N TYR A 128 8.02 8.88 -5.55
CA TYR A 128 8.19 8.73 -4.11
C TYR A 128 7.01 7.93 -3.52
N LYS A 129 7.23 7.32 -2.36
CA LYS A 129 6.19 6.61 -1.60
C LYS A 129 5.56 7.56 -0.60
N GLY A 130 4.23 7.60 -0.53
CA GLY A 130 3.45 8.45 0.36
C GLY A 130 2.62 9.50 -0.36
N ALA A 131 1.68 10.12 0.36
CA ALA A 131 0.71 11.07 -0.19
C ALA A 131 1.19 12.53 -0.13
N VAL A 132 1.92 12.91 0.90
CA VAL A 132 2.34 14.29 1.16
C VAL A 132 3.85 14.35 1.12
N LYS A 133 4.38 14.88 0.04
CA LYS A 133 5.82 14.93 -0.20
C LYS A 133 6.51 15.84 0.81
N THR A 134 7.62 15.36 1.38
CA THR A 134 8.46 16.17 2.24
C THR A 134 8.91 17.44 1.52
N GLY A 135 8.65 18.60 2.14
CA GLY A 135 8.95 19.91 1.57
C GLY A 135 7.96 20.42 0.51
N ASP A 136 6.87 19.70 0.24
CA ASP A 136 5.82 20.10 -0.70
C ASP A 136 4.44 19.68 -0.15
N ASN A 137 4.01 20.37 0.91
CA ASN A 137 2.80 20.03 1.65
C ASN A 137 1.54 20.63 1.02
N TRP A 138 0.91 19.89 0.12
CA TRP A 138 -0.37 20.28 -0.47
C TRP A 138 -1.53 20.32 0.54
N THR A 139 -1.37 19.74 1.75
CA THR A 139 -2.40 19.74 2.79
C THR A 139 -2.41 21.03 3.60
N SER A 140 -1.51 21.98 3.35
CA SER A 140 -1.47 23.28 4.04
C SER A 140 -2.51 24.27 3.54
N GLY A 141 -3.30 23.94 2.53
CA GLY A 141 -4.35 24.79 1.99
C GLY A 141 -5.58 24.92 2.89
N ASN A 142 -6.28 26.04 2.81
CA ASN A 142 -7.49 26.35 3.62
C ASN A 142 -8.68 25.40 3.38
N TRP A 143 -8.58 24.53 2.40
CA TRP A 143 -9.61 23.55 2.04
C TRP A 143 -9.52 22.24 2.86
N ILE A 144 -8.44 22.07 3.62
CA ILE A 144 -8.29 20.96 4.56
C ILE A 144 -8.51 21.46 6.00
N LYS A 145 -9.44 20.84 6.69
CA LYS A 145 -9.60 21.04 8.13
C LYS A 145 -8.59 20.16 8.87
N GLN A 146 -7.66 20.80 9.53
CA GLN A 146 -6.69 20.15 10.42
C GLN A 146 -7.28 19.98 11.83
#